data_1d9ed35e5ff12dc76ee3c0839ca682c7
#
_entry.id   1d9ed35e5ff12dc76ee3c0839ca682c7
#
_cell.length_a   1.000
_cell.length_b   1.000
_cell.length_c   1.000
_cell.angle_alpha   90.00
_cell.angle_beta   90.00
_cell.angle_gamma   90.00
#
_symmetry.space_group_name_H-M   'P 1'
#
loop_
_entity.id
_entity.type
_entity.pdbx_description
1 polymer ?
#
loop_
_entity_poly.entity_id
_entity_poly.type
_entity_poly.pdbx_seq_one_letter_code
_entity_poly.pdbx_strand_id
1 'polypeptide(L)'
;MNLKTVQTPALLLDLDKFTRNCNWMKEKAERLHVALRPHLKTGKCIEFARTQMTSPSGPATVSTLLEAEYFFNLGVIDLIYAVGISPGKFERAVNLREAGCDLKVILDNKETAEQFSAYCEERKIPCPVLIEIDVDGHRSGVKPDSDDLIEIAKILQGKAYFAGVLTHAGDSYKCVGQAACL
;
A
#
# COMPACT_ATOMS: atom_id res chain seq x y z
N MET A 1 11.35 -9.40 -30.29
CA MET A 1 9.89 -9.64 -30.43
C MET A 1 9.43 -8.94 -31.72
N ASN A 2 8.64 -9.59 -32.56
CA ASN A 2 8.07 -8.96 -33.74
C ASN A 2 6.64 -8.49 -33.44
N LEU A 3 6.43 -7.18 -33.39
CA LEU A 3 5.13 -6.59 -33.06
C LEU A 3 4.01 -6.98 -34.03
N LYS A 4 4.36 -7.34 -35.28
CA LYS A 4 3.38 -7.76 -36.29
C LYS A 4 2.73 -9.11 -35.99
N THR A 5 3.34 -9.92 -35.11
CA THR A 5 2.84 -11.25 -34.73
C THR A 5 2.22 -11.31 -33.35
N VAL A 6 2.12 -10.19 -32.66
CA VAL A 6 1.48 -10.11 -31.32
C VAL A 6 -0.03 -10.21 -31.49
N GLN A 7 -0.64 -11.13 -30.78
CA GLN A 7 -2.11 -11.21 -30.71
C GLN A 7 -2.69 -10.01 -29.95
N THR A 8 -3.71 -9.41 -30.50
CA THR A 8 -4.39 -8.24 -29.88
C THR A 8 -5.75 -8.65 -29.29
N PRO A 9 -6.18 -7.99 -28.17
CA PRO A 9 -5.53 -6.89 -27.48
C PRO A 9 -4.30 -7.34 -26.68
N ALA A 10 -3.23 -6.53 -26.64
CA ALA A 10 -2.02 -6.82 -25.89
C ALA A 10 -1.49 -5.57 -25.20
N LEU A 11 -0.98 -5.74 -23.96
CA LEU A 11 -0.25 -4.71 -23.23
C LEU A 11 1.24 -4.89 -23.50
N LEU A 12 1.89 -3.86 -24.04
CA LEU A 12 3.31 -3.88 -24.33
C LEU A 12 4.08 -3.03 -23.34
N LEU A 13 5.21 -3.55 -22.88
CA LEU A 13 6.14 -2.83 -22.03
C LEU A 13 7.42 -2.53 -22.82
N ASP A 14 7.80 -1.25 -22.87
CA ASP A 14 9.13 -0.82 -23.27
C ASP A 14 10.09 -1.04 -22.09
N LEU A 15 10.83 -2.15 -22.13
CA LEU A 15 11.65 -2.60 -21.01
C LEU A 15 12.78 -1.62 -20.68
N ASP A 16 13.37 -0.99 -21.69
CA ASP A 16 14.49 -0.04 -21.50
C ASP A 16 13.99 1.23 -20.80
N LYS A 17 12.83 1.77 -21.22
CA LYS A 17 12.22 2.91 -20.56
C LYS A 17 11.77 2.58 -19.14
N PHE A 18 11.17 1.42 -18.97
CA PHE A 18 10.72 0.95 -17.66
C PHE A 18 11.89 0.83 -16.68
N THR A 19 12.95 0.14 -17.06
CA THR A 19 14.14 -0.07 -16.22
C THR A 19 14.80 1.26 -15.86
N ARG A 20 14.96 2.15 -16.85
CA ARG A 20 15.51 3.50 -16.62
C ARG A 20 14.67 4.30 -15.62
N ASN A 21 13.34 4.25 -15.73
CA ASN A 21 12.44 4.97 -14.83
C ASN A 21 12.48 4.39 -13.40
N CYS A 22 12.57 3.07 -13.28
CA CYS A 22 12.71 2.40 -11.97
C CYS A 22 14.04 2.80 -11.29
N ASN A 23 15.13 2.77 -12.02
CA ASN A 23 16.44 3.15 -11.50
C ASN A 23 16.46 4.63 -11.07
N TRP A 24 15.95 5.52 -11.92
CA TRP A 24 15.84 6.94 -11.59
C TRP A 24 15.06 7.20 -10.29
N MET A 25 13.93 6.48 -10.08
CA MET A 25 13.15 6.62 -8.86
C MET A 25 13.88 6.09 -7.64
N LYS A 26 14.57 4.95 -7.75
CA LYS A 26 15.40 4.39 -6.66
C LYS A 26 16.51 5.34 -6.26
N GLU A 27 17.27 5.84 -7.21
CA GLU A 27 18.36 6.81 -6.98
C GLU A 27 17.83 8.12 -6.35
N LYS A 28 16.64 8.58 -6.78
CA LYS A 28 16.00 9.76 -6.19
C LYS A 28 15.61 9.51 -4.74
N ALA A 29 14.99 8.37 -4.43
CA ALA A 29 14.59 8.01 -3.07
C ALA A 29 15.82 7.89 -2.15
N GLU A 30 16.88 7.24 -2.62
CA GLU A 30 18.14 7.09 -1.89
C GLU A 30 18.77 8.46 -1.59
N ARG A 31 18.89 9.33 -2.59
CA ARG A 31 19.42 10.71 -2.41
C ARG A 31 18.61 11.53 -1.41
N LEU A 32 17.28 11.30 -1.33
CA LEU A 32 16.39 11.98 -0.41
C LEU A 32 16.29 11.30 0.97
N HIS A 33 17.00 10.18 1.16
CA HIS A 33 16.93 9.36 2.38
C HIS A 33 15.52 8.92 2.76
N VAL A 34 14.69 8.61 1.76
CA VAL A 34 13.32 8.09 1.95
C VAL A 34 13.21 6.67 1.42
N ALA A 35 12.41 5.84 2.11
CA ALA A 35 12.14 4.48 1.66
C ALA A 35 11.17 4.51 0.45
N LEU A 36 11.54 3.81 -0.62
CA LEU A 36 10.67 3.64 -1.78
C LEU A 36 9.78 2.40 -1.59
N ARG A 37 8.46 2.60 -1.63
CA ARG A 37 7.45 1.54 -1.61
C ARG A 37 6.56 1.64 -2.85
N PRO A 38 6.88 0.92 -3.93
CA PRO A 38 6.12 1.00 -5.18
C PRO A 38 4.71 0.43 -5.03
N HIS A 39 3.75 1.04 -5.73
CA HIS A 39 2.40 0.52 -5.84
C HIS A 39 2.28 -0.41 -7.06
N LEU A 40 1.92 -1.69 -6.82
CA LEU A 40 1.97 -2.74 -7.85
C LEU A 40 0.68 -2.86 -8.68
N LYS A 41 -0.34 -2.05 -8.40
CA LYS A 41 -1.66 -2.13 -9.05
C LYS A 41 -1.64 -1.96 -10.56
N THR A 42 -0.65 -1.28 -11.12
CA THR A 42 -0.58 -1.01 -12.56
C THR A 42 -0.04 -2.21 -13.35
N GLY A 43 1.07 -2.77 -12.91
CA GLY A 43 1.72 -3.87 -13.61
C GLY A 43 1.16 -5.25 -13.28
N LYS A 44 0.72 -5.46 -12.04
CA LYS A 44 0.17 -6.73 -11.50
C LYS A 44 0.97 -7.98 -11.89
N CYS A 45 2.28 -7.85 -12.03
CA CYS A 45 3.19 -8.86 -12.52
C CYS A 45 4.45 -8.87 -11.65
N ILE A 46 4.86 -10.05 -11.20
CA ILE A 46 5.98 -10.20 -10.27
C ILE A 46 7.32 -9.77 -10.89
N GLU A 47 7.53 -10.01 -12.18
CA GLU A 47 8.74 -9.62 -12.88
C GLU A 47 8.90 -8.09 -12.89
N PHE A 48 7.80 -7.35 -13.09
CA PHE A 48 7.80 -5.89 -13.02
C PHE A 48 7.97 -5.41 -11.57
N ALA A 49 7.28 -6.05 -10.64
CA ALA A 49 7.37 -5.71 -9.22
C ALA A 49 8.82 -5.80 -8.71
N ARG A 50 9.54 -6.87 -9.05
CA ARG A 50 10.95 -7.07 -8.66
C ARG A 50 11.87 -5.99 -9.18
N THR A 51 11.61 -5.47 -10.39
CA THR A 51 12.37 -4.33 -10.92
C THR A 51 12.07 -3.03 -10.19
N GLN A 52 10.84 -2.83 -9.70
CA GLN A 52 10.42 -1.62 -8.98
C GLN A 52 10.87 -1.61 -7.52
N MET A 53 10.81 -2.76 -6.84
CA MET A 53 11.15 -2.90 -5.42
C MET A 53 12.65 -2.74 -5.17
N THR A 54 12.99 -2.40 -3.93
CA THR A 54 14.39 -2.30 -3.46
C THR A 54 14.94 -3.65 -2.99
N SER A 55 14.07 -4.62 -2.67
CA SER A 55 14.44 -6.01 -2.38
C SER A 55 13.42 -6.99 -2.98
N PRO A 56 13.77 -8.28 -3.15
CA PRO A 56 12.84 -9.30 -3.66
C PRO A 56 11.59 -9.52 -2.78
N SER A 57 11.71 -9.23 -1.48
CA SER A 57 10.62 -9.39 -0.49
C SER A 57 9.78 -8.13 -0.23
N GLY A 58 10.02 -7.07 -0.96
CA GLY A 58 9.36 -5.78 -0.81
C GLY A 58 10.33 -4.64 -0.47
N PRO A 59 9.84 -3.53 0.06
CA PRO A 59 8.45 -3.21 0.37
C PRO A 59 7.59 -2.92 -0.87
N ALA A 60 6.28 -3.17 -0.77
CA ALA A 60 5.34 -2.87 -1.85
C ALA A 60 3.94 -2.50 -1.33
N THR A 61 3.13 -1.91 -2.21
CA THR A 61 1.73 -1.52 -1.94
C THR A 61 0.81 -2.17 -2.97
N VAL A 62 -0.36 -2.63 -2.52
CA VAL A 62 -1.39 -3.27 -3.33
C VAL A 62 -2.76 -2.63 -3.13
N SER A 63 -3.68 -2.80 -4.09
CA SER A 63 -5.06 -2.29 -4.03
C SER A 63 -6.10 -3.34 -3.66
N THR A 64 -5.77 -4.61 -3.72
CA THR A 64 -6.70 -5.71 -3.39
C THR A 64 -5.99 -6.77 -2.56
N LEU A 65 -6.76 -7.50 -1.73
CA LEU A 65 -6.22 -8.65 -1.02
C LEU A 65 -5.85 -9.80 -1.97
N LEU A 66 -6.50 -9.89 -3.14
CA LEU A 66 -6.09 -10.83 -4.18
C LEU A 66 -4.68 -10.51 -4.72
N GLU A 67 -4.36 -9.23 -4.93
CA GLU A 67 -2.99 -8.82 -5.26
C GLU A 67 -2.02 -9.15 -4.12
N ALA A 68 -2.42 -8.90 -2.85
CA ALA A 68 -1.59 -9.24 -1.70
C ALA A 68 -1.27 -10.74 -1.65
N GLU A 69 -2.28 -11.60 -1.80
CA GLU A 69 -2.12 -13.06 -1.86
C GLU A 69 -1.21 -13.49 -3.01
N TYR A 70 -1.42 -12.94 -4.21
CA TYR A 70 -0.61 -13.23 -5.38
C TYR A 70 0.87 -12.90 -5.15
N PHE A 71 1.17 -11.69 -4.71
CA PHE A 71 2.55 -11.26 -4.49
C PHE A 71 3.19 -11.97 -3.30
N PHE A 72 2.44 -12.21 -2.22
CA PHE A 72 2.92 -12.98 -1.06
C PHE A 72 3.32 -14.40 -1.44
N ASN A 73 2.50 -15.10 -2.21
CA ASN A 73 2.80 -16.45 -2.73
C ASN A 73 4.05 -16.50 -3.62
N LEU A 74 4.48 -15.34 -4.15
CA LEU A 74 5.68 -15.18 -4.96
C LEU A 74 6.86 -14.56 -4.18
N GLY A 75 6.76 -14.50 -2.84
CA GLY A 75 7.84 -14.13 -1.94
C GLY A 75 7.91 -12.65 -1.56
N VAL A 76 6.90 -11.83 -1.91
CA VAL A 76 6.83 -10.44 -1.44
C VAL A 76 6.16 -10.43 -0.06
N ILE A 77 6.92 -10.14 0.98
CA ILE A 77 6.47 -10.26 2.37
C ILE A 77 5.95 -8.93 2.93
N ASP A 78 6.67 -7.83 2.71
CA ASP A 78 6.31 -6.50 3.24
C ASP A 78 5.31 -5.81 2.30
N LEU A 79 4.03 -5.83 2.67
CA LEU A 79 2.92 -5.31 1.89
C LEU A 79 2.08 -4.30 2.68
N ILE A 80 1.61 -3.24 1.99
CA ILE A 80 0.51 -2.39 2.44
C ILE A 80 -0.70 -2.65 1.53
N TYR A 81 -1.83 -3.00 2.11
CA TYR A 81 -3.12 -2.99 1.44
C TYR A 81 -3.71 -1.57 1.56
N ALA A 82 -3.54 -0.76 0.51
CA ALA A 82 -3.85 0.67 0.51
C ALA A 82 -5.27 0.99 0.00
N VAL A 83 -6.24 0.29 0.53
CA VAL A 83 -7.68 0.59 0.41
C VAL A 83 -8.30 0.35 1.78
N GLY A 84 -9.16 1.26 2.25
CA GLY A 84 -9.82 1.14 3.54
C GLY A 84 -10.37 -0.27 3.77
N ILE A 85 -9.93 -0.91 4.85
CA ILE A 85 -10.36 -2.27 5.16
C ILE A 85 -11.83 -2.26 5.60
N SER A 86 -12.57 -3.29 5.22
CA SER A 86 -13.99 -3.46 5.59
C SER A 86 -14.20 -4.83 6.25
N PRO A 87 -15.28 -5.01 7.04
CA PRO A 87 -15.52 -6.25 7.78
C PRO A 87 -15.44 -7.52 6.94
N GLY A 88 -15.97 -7.50 5.71
CA GLY A 88 -15.94 -8.64 4.80
C GLY A 88 -14.52 -9.04 4.32
N LYS A 89 -13.49 -8.28 4.70
CA LYS A 89 -12.09 -8.52 4.31
C LYS A 89 -11.19 -8.86 5.51
N PHE A 90 -11.68 -8.76 6.73
CA PHE A 90 -10.89 -9.00 7.95
C PHE A 90 -10.25 -10.38 7.94
N GLU A 91 -11.02 -11.41 7.68
CA GLU A 91 -10.55 -12.80 7.65
C GLU A 91 -9.37 -12.97 6.69
N ARG A 92 -9.49 -12.47 5.45
CA ARG A 92 -8.41 -12.61 4.45
C ARG A 92 -7.14 -11.86 4.86
N ALA A 93 -7.28 -10.65 5.42
CA ALA A 93 -6.14 -9.87 5.87
C ALA A 93 -5.43 -10.54 7.05
N VAL A 94 -6.19 -11.05 8.03
CA VAL A 94 -5.65 -11.74 9.19
C VAL A 94 -5.02 -13.07 8.80
N ASN A 95 -5.62 -13.84 7.88
CA ASN A 95 -5.03 -15.08 7.37
C ASN A 95 -3.68 -14.85 6.66
N LEU A 96 -3.54 -13.76 5.91
CA LEU A 96 -2.25 -13.37 5.34
C LEU A 96 -1.20 -13.07 6.42
N ARG A 97 -1.59 -12.38 7.50
CA ARG A 97 -0.71 -12.12 8.65
C ARG A 97 -0.29 -13.42 9.33
N GLU A 98 -1.24 -14.32 9.58
CA GLU A 98 -1.01 -15.63 10.18
C GLU A 98 -0.07 -16.50 9.33
N ALA A 99 -0.16 -16.41 8.01
CA ALA A 99 0.74 -17.08 7.08
C ALA A 99 2.16 -16.48 7.01
N GLY A 100 2.42 -15.36 7.71
CA GLY A 100 3.75 -14.72 7.77
C GLY A 100 3.93 -13.53 6.84
N CYS A 101 2.89 -13.07 6.15
CA CYS A 101 2.94 -11.81 5.41
C CYS A 101 3.00 -10.61 6.38
N ASP A 102 3.97 -9.72 6.23
CA ASP A 102 3.97 -8.44 6.95
C ASP A 102 3.01 -7.45 6.26
N LEU A 103 1.73 -7.81 6.31
CA LEU A 103 0.64 -7.01 5.74
C LEU A 103 0.23 -5.91 6.72
N LYS A 104 0.29 -4.67 6.27
CA LYS A 104 -0.32 -3.52 6.93
C LYS A 104 -1.63 -3.18 6.22
N VAL A 105 -2.67 -2.87 6.99
CA VAL A 105 -3.98 -2.42 6.47
C VAL A 105 -4.19 -0.95 6.77
N ILE A 106 -5.11 -0.29 6.05
CA ILE A 106 -5.49 1.08 6.33
C ILE A 106 -6.97 1.18 6.72
N LEU A 107 -7.30 2.16 7.56
CA LEU A 107 -8.67 2.56 7.89
C LEU A 107 -8.72 4.05 8.26
N ASP A 108 -9.93 4.61 8.31
CA ASP A 108 -10.17 6.03 8.50
C ASP A 108 -11.37 6.36 9.39
N ASN A 109 -11.92 5.36 10.08
CA ASN A 109 -13.07 5.59 10.97
C ASN A 109 -13.05 4.69 12.21
N LYS A 110 -13.68 5.18 13.29
CA LYS A 110 -13.70 4.52 14.60
C LYS A 110 -14.41 3.17 14.57
N GLU A 111 -15.55 3.08 13.89
CA GLU A 111 -16.34 1.85 13.84
C GLU A 111 -15.55 0.69 13.25
N THR A 112 -14.88 0.93 12.12
CA THR A 112 -14.02 -0.09 11.51
C THR A 112 -12.81 -0.43 12.40
N ALA A 113 -12.23 0.56 13.10
CA ALA A 113 -11.13 0.35 14.03
C ALA A 113 -11.54 -0.56 15.20
N GLU A 114 -12.70 -0.32 15.81
CA GLU A 114 -13.25 -1.13 16.90
C GLU A 114 -13.54 -2.57 16.43
N GLN A 115 -14.21 -2.72 15.30
CA GLN A 115 -14.55 -4.04 14.73
C GLN A 115 -13.29 -4.83 14.37
N PHE A 116 -12.30 -4.18 13.74
CA PHE A 116 -11.05 -4.85 13.36
C PHE A 116 -10.20 -5.19 14.57
N SER A 117 -10.16 -4.32 15.59
CA SER A 117 -9.48 -4.58 16.86
C SER A 117 -10.07 -5.81 17.55
N ALA A 118 -11.40 -5.86 17.69
CA ALA A 118 -12.09 -7.01 18.30
C ALA A 118 -11.80 -8.30 17.51
N TYR A 119 -11.82 -8.26 16.18
CA TYR A 119 -11.52 -9.41 15.34
C TYR A 119 -10.07 -9.90 15.52
N CYS A 120 -9.09 -9.00 15.57
CA CYS A 120 -7.69 -9.34 15.79
C CYS A 120 -7.44 -9.91 17.18
N GLU A 121 -8.13 -9.41 18.21
CA GLU A 121 -8.07 -9.95 19.59
C GLU A 121 -8.63 -11.39 19.65
N GLU A 122 -9.79 -11.64 19.03
CA GLU A 122 -10.39 -12.98 18.94
C GLU A 122 -9.44 -13.98 18.27
N ARG A 123 -8.85 -13.59 17.14
CA ARG A 123 -7.89 -14.40 16.38
C ARG A 123 -6.51 -14.48 17.03
N LYS A 124 -6.19 -13.59 17.97
CA LYS A 124 -4.87 -13.44 18.63
C LYS A 124 -3.72 -13.14 17.66
N ILE A 125 -4.01 -12.55 16.51
CA ILE A 125 -3.03 -12.24 15.46
C ILE A 125 -2.72 -10.74 15.47
N PRO A 126 -1.45 -10.32 15.62
CA PRO A 126 -1.06 -8.93 15.58
C PRO A 126 -1.15 -8.37 14.14
N CYS A 127 -1.90 -7.29 13.96
CA CYS A 127 -2.12 -6.63 12.68
C CYS A 127 -1.74 -5.15 12.77
N PRO A 128 -0.71 -4.69 12.06
CA PRO A 128 -0.37 -3.28 11.98
C PRO A 128 -1.39 -2.52 11.14
N VAL A 129 -1.84 -1.38 11.67
CA VAL A 129 -2.85 -0.53 11.05
C VAL A 129 -2.27 0.87 10.82
N LEU A 130 -2.42 1.38 9.61
CA LEU A 130 -2.15 2.77 9.28
C LEU A 130 -3.48 3.53 9.24
N ILE A 131 -3.52 4.72 9.85
CA ILE A 131 -4.68 5.60 9.75
C ILE A 131 -4.53 6.43 8.47
N GLU A 132 -5.52 6.36 7.56
CA GLU A 132 -5.52 7.16 6.35
C GLU A 132 -5.91 8.60 6.68
N ILE A 133 -5.10 9.57 6.19
CA ILE A 133 -5.31 11.01 6.37
C ILE A 133 -5.69 11.63 5.03
N ASP A 134 -6.80 12.37 5.00
CA ASP A 134 -7.21 13.17 3.85
C ASP A 134 -6.52 14.54 3.91
N VAL A 135 -5.55 14.76 3.02
CA VAL A 135 -4.75 16.00 2.95
C VAL A 135 -5.23 16.98 1.89
N ASP A 136 -6.10 16.56 0.97
CA ASP A 136 -6.56 17.38 -0.14
C ASP A 136 -8.10 17.53 -0.22
N GLY A 137 -8.84 16.89 0.68
CA GLY A 137 -10.30 16.97 0.77
C GLY A 137 -11.06 16.26 -0.36
N HIS A 138 -10.38 15.40 -1.13
CA HIS A 138 -10.94 14.78 -2.33
C HIS A 138 -11.04 13.25 -2.25
N ARG A 139 -10.44 12.65 -1.23
CA ARG A 139 -10.34 11.19 -1.10
C ARG A 139 -10.85 10.73 0.26
N SER A 140 -10.57 9.49 0.61
CA SER A 140 -10.80 8.90 1.92
C SER A 140 -9.76 9.37 2.94
N GLY A 141 -10.08 9.23 4.20
CA GLY A 141 -9.20 9.54 5.31
C GLY A 141 -9.84 10.50 6.32
N VAL A 142 -9.28 10.52 7.53
CA VAL A 142 -9.61 11.53 8.54
C VAL A 142 -8.88 12.84 8.25
N LYS A 143 -9.49 13.98 8.60
CA LYS A 143 -8.81 15.27 8.47
C LYS A 143 -7.63 15.35 9.45
N PRO A 144 -6.51 15.99 9.06
CA PRO A 144 -5.30 16.04 9.89
C PRO A 144 -5.51 16.68 11.28
N ASP A 145 -6.47 17.59 11.38
CA ASP A 145 -6.82 18.34 12.60
C ASP A 145 -8.04 17.76 13.35
N SER A 146 -8.56 16.60 12.93
CA SER A 146 -9.70 15.96 13.57
C SER A 146 -9.28 15.19 14.82
N ASP A 147 -10.07 15.31 15.89
CA ASP A 147 -9.95 14.49 17.10
C ASP A 147 -10.09 12.99 16.80
N ASP A 148 -10.80 12.62 15.72
CA ASP A 148 -10.98 11.24 15.29
C ASP A 148 -9.65 10.53 15.06
N LEU A 149 -8.62 11.22 14.58
CA LEU A 149 -7.29 10.65 14.40
C LEU A 149 -6.74 10.09 15.73
N ILE A 150 -6.85 10.87 16.80
CA ILE A 150 -6.38 10.48 18.14
C ILE A 150 -7.27 9.38 18.73
N GLU A 151 -8.58 9.47 18.53
CA GLU A 151 -9.53 8.46 19.03
C GLU A 151 -9.30 7.10 18.36
N ILE A 152 -9.13 7.06 17.04
CA ILE A 152 -8.79 5.84 16.32
C ILE A 152 -7.45 5.26 16.80
N ALA A 153 -6.43 6.10 16.99
CA ALA A 153 -5.14 5.65 17.50
C ALA A 153 -5.21 5.07 18.92
N LYS A 154 -6.14 5.57 19.77
CA LYS A 154 -6.41 5.01 21.11
C LYS A 154 -7.09 3.64 21.03
N ILE A 155 -7.97 3.40 20.06
CA ILE A 155 -8.61 2.10 19.85
C ILE A 155 -7.55 1.06 19.42
N LEU A 156 -6.58 1.46 18.61
CA LEU A 156 -5.53 0.61 18.05
C LEU A 156 -4.34 0.43 19.02
N GLN A 157 -4.59 -0.15 20.20
CA GLN A 157 -3.57 -0.39 21.25
C GLN A 157 -3.41 -1.89 21.58
N GLY A 158 -4.16 -2.77 20.92
CA GLY A 158 -4.18 -4.22 21.14
C GLY A 158 -3.48 -5.02 20.05
N LYS A 159 -4.12 -6.12 19.64
CA LYS A 159 -3.66 -6.95 18.52
C LYS A 159 -3.74 -6.20 17.19
N ALA A 160 -4.80 -5.46 16.92
CA ALA A 160 -4.74 -4.39 15.93
C ALA A 160 -4.03 -3.19 16.56
N TYR A 161 -2.87 -2.81 16.04
CA TYR A 161 -2.07 -1.75 16.65
C TYR A 161 -1.74 -0.63 15.65
N PHE A 162 -1.70 0.59 16.18
CA PHE A 162 -1.30 1.76 15.41
C PHE A 162 0.15 1.65 14.95
N ALA A 163 0.35 1.62 13.63
CA ALA A 163 1.66 1.49 13.00
C ALA A 163 2.11 2.77 12.28
N GLY A 164 1.28 3.80 12.27
CA GLY A 164 1.56 5.08 11.63
C GLY A 164 0.39 5.62 10.84
N VAL A 165 0.67 6.57 9.98
CA VAL A 165 -0.31 7.21 9.10
C VAL A 165 0.04 7.00 7.63
N LEU A 166 -0.96 7.10 6.76
CA LEU A 166 -0.80 7.04 5.31
C LEU A 166 -1.67 8.12 4.68
N THR A 167 -1.21 8.73 3.61
CA THR A 167 -2.03 9.67 2.83
C THR A 167 -1.91 9.39 1.34
N HIS A 168 -2.96 9.70 0.60
CA HIS A 168 -2.94 9.80 -0.85
C HIS A 168 -2.99 11.29 -1.26
N ALA A 169 -1.83 11.89 -1.50
CA ALA A 169 -1.72 13.30 -1.89
C ALA A 169 -2.03 13.47 -3.40
N GLY A 170 -3.31 13.36 -3.78
CA GLY A 170 -3.77 13.39 -5.17
C GLY A 170 -3.53 14.74 -5.86
N ASP A 171 -3.62 15.83 -5.14
CA ASP A 171 -3.36 17.17 -5.69
C ASP A 171 -1.90 17.38 -6.12
N SER A 172 -0.96 16.59 -5.59
CA SER A 172 0.44 16.60 -6.05
C SER A 172 0.58 16.29 -7.55
N TYR A 173 -0.36 15.58 -8.16
CA TYR A 173 -0.37 15.30 -9.61
C TYR A 173 -0.58 16.56 -10.49
N LYS A 174 -1.13 17.63 -9.91
CA LYS A 174 -1.35 18.90 -10.59
C LYS A 174 -0.15 19.84 -10.45
N CYS A 175 0.80 19.53 -9.58
CA CYS A 175 1.96 20.36 -9.32
C CYS A 175 2.94 20.34 -10.51
N VAL A 176 3.32 21.55 -10.98
CA VAL A 176 4.31 21.72 -12.04
C VAL A 176 5.55 22.40 -11.44
N GLY A 177 6.65 21.63 -11.37
CA GLY A 177 7.90 22.09 -10.77
C GLY A 177 7.95 21.95 -9.25
N GLN A 178 9.16 22.07 -8.70
CA GLN A 178 9.42 21.83 -7.28
C GLN A 178 8.72 22.84 -6.36
N ALA A 179 8.62 24.09 -6.76
CA ALA A 179 8.01 25.15 -5.95
C ALA A 179 6.49 24.99 -5.76
N ALA A 180 5.82 24.25 -6.63
CA ALA A 180 4.39 23.99 -6.52
C ALA A 180 4.02 22.83 -5.59
N CYS A 181 5.02 22.08 -5.11
CA CYS A 181 4.87 20.95 -4.18
C CYS A 181 5.18 21.34 -2.72
N LEU A 182 5.54 22.61 -2.47
CA LEU A 182 5.83 23.18 -1.17
C LEU A 182 4.64 24.04 -0.68
#